data_fe424a52474c26fa0dc9efacf12fd5f4
#
_entry.id   fe424a52474c26fa0dc9efacf12fd5f4
#
_cell.length_a   1.000
_cell.length_b   1.000
_cell.length_c   1.000
_cell.angle_alpha   90.00
_cell.angle_beta   90.00
_cell.angle_gamma   90.00
#
_symmetry.space_group_name_H-M   'P 1'
#
loop_
_entity.id
_entity.type
_entity.pdbx_description
1 polymer ?
#
loop_
_entity_poly.entity_id
_entity_poly.type
_entity_poly.pdbx_seq_one_letter_code
_entity_poly.pdbx_strand_id
1 'polypeptide(L)'
;MSIYIKVLALFGVILNVFCYSMENLDVDIIECYMESSYDQLNLKEKEYVSRRKQITQTAIKQFIGLPPESDYTLPNINMSFSGGSVRAQIATIAILDASEEIGLLPSTTYMAALSGSTWALAPWILHRMPPRIYSNILKQQLQRDFWDGSEKRGPDSSKTILEKIKLIIKTQETSELSVTHIWGQLLARRLFYDLDGNTQRIITFGDIRHILEQTSAYPFPIFTAAIAETEPEYEGLEITPFSVYSKALGVEIKTEDFGSTFLNGICQKHTTERPLSLYMGIFGSAFAISGADAVEHVLLGLCDTLEIEDSYLQVVQPKLEACLAKIKELNQRTFDVEFPNFTYGMASRGLNNKEAIHLIDHGIFINIPIFPYNRPERKTDILVICDASSDAVDNDYTELKRAQIFAKAHGMAFPSLKRFKETSKNLKIFYEDNPEIPIVIYIANLTKISMLDLTFNEAEFNSVYEPMYNALCEPENRSAIIESIKFKTSQLNNHRISNNFMALKDGKVKNTSCGCCLL
;
A
#
# COMPACT_ATOMS: atom_id res chain seq x y z
N MET A 1 -20.68 -33.37 15.42
CA MET A 1 -21.48 -33.11 14.20
C MET A 1 -21.46 -31.65 13.73
N SER A 2 -21.36 -30.66 14.63
CA SER A 2 -21.34 -29.22 14.26
C SER A 2 -20.02 -28.73 13.61
N ILE A 3 -18.87 -29.28 13.99
CA ILE A 3 -17.54 -28.88 13.48
C ILE A 3 -17.30 -29.41 12.07
N TYR A 4 -17.74 -30.61 11.77
CA TYR A 4 -17.66 -31.20 10.43
C TYR A 4 -18.47 -30.40 9.39
N ILE A 5 -19.62 -29.87 9.79
CA ILE A 5 -20.48 -29.06 8.92
C ILE A 5 -19.86 -27.71 8.63
N LYS A 6 -19.18 -27.09 9.61
CA LYS A 6 -18.48 -25.80 9.40
C LYS A 6 -17.22 -25.94 8.54
N VAL A 7 -16.50 -27.06 8.66
CA VAL A 7 -15.34 -27.40 7.81
C VAL A 7 -15.81 -27.72 6.38
N LEU A 8 -16.91 -28.45 6.21
CA LEU A 8 -17.51 -28.69 4.91
C LEU A 8 -18.07 -27.41 4.26
N ALA A 9 -18.63 -26.49 5.04
CA ALA A 9 -19.08 -25.20 4.53
C ALA A 9 -17.88 -24.33 4.06
N LEU A 10 -16.75 -24.35 4.78
CA LEU A 10 -15.51 -23.68 4.35
C LEU A 10 -14.92 -24.34 3.09
N PHE A 11 -14.96 -25.67 3.00
CA PHE A 11 -14.59 -26.42 1.79
C PHE A 11 -15.55 -26.14 0.63
N GLY A 12 -16.86 -26.05 0.89
CA GLY A 12 -17.87 -25.72 -0.12
C GLY A 12 -17.69 -24.29 -0.67
N VAL A 13 -17.27 -23.34 0.15
CA VAL A 13 -16.96 -21.97 -0.30
C VAL A 13 -15.67 -21.95 -1.13
N ILE A 14 -14.63 -22.66 -0.72
CA ILE A 14 -13.37 -22.76 -1.49
C ILE A 14 -13.60 -23.52 -2.82
N LEU A 15 -14.33 -24.64 -2.81
CA LEU A 15 -14.65 -25.39 -4.02
C LEU A 15 -15.62 -24.63 -4.96
N ASN A 16 -16.63 -23.93 -4.42
CA ASN A 16 -17.54 -23.16 -5.27
C ASN A 16 -16.85 -21.96 -5.94
N VAL A 17 -15.90 -21.30 -5.28
CA VAL A 17 -15.07 -20.28 -5.94
C VAL A 17 -14.23 -20.91 -7.06
N PHE A 18 -13.76 -22.15 -6.88
CA PHE A 18 -12.99 -22.88 -7.89
C PHE A 18 -13.84 -23.42 -9.05
N CYS A 19 -15.02 -24.00 -8.77
CA CYS A 19 -15.87 -24.55 -9.83
C CYS A 19 -16.55 -23.46 -10.67
N TYR A 20 -16.84 -22.29 -10.07
CA TYR A 20 -17.43 -21.17 -10.82
C TYR A 20 -16.45 -20.50 -11.80
N SER A 21 -15.13 -20.62 -11.55
CA SER A 21 -14.11 -20.10 -12.47
C SER A 21 -13.77 -21.00 -13.65
N MET A 22 -14.28 -22.25 -13.66
CA MET A 22 -13.93 -23.25 -14.69
C MET A 22 -15.03 -23.51 -15.74
N GLU A 23 -16.28 -23.09 -15.55
CA GLU A 23 -17.40 -23.54 -16.38
C GLU A 23 -17.96 -22.56 -17.43
N ASN A 24 -17.47 -21.33 -17.55
CA ASN A 24 -17.95 -20.40 -18.60
C ASN A 24 -16.79 -19.67 -19.28
N LEU A 25 -16.12 -20.35 -20.19
CA LEU A 25 -15.20 -19.73 -21.14
C LEU A 25 -15.81 -19.82 -22.55
N ASP A 26 -16.74 -18.93 -22.85
CA ASP A 26 -16.88 -18.44 -24.22
C ASP A 26 -15.68 -17.51 -24.46
N VAL A 27 -14.78 -17.96 -25.34
CA VAL A 27 -13.57 -17.23 -25.71
C VAL A 27 -13.98 -16.15 -26.71
N ASP A 28 -14.50 -15.04 -26.21
CA ASP A 28 -14.40 -13.79 -26.95
C ASP A 28 -12.90 -13.40 -26.95
N ILE A 29 -12.33 -13.27 -28.14
CA ILE A 29 -10.97 -12.76 -28.34
C ILE A 29 -10.97 -11.29 -27.90
N ILE A 30 -10.78 -11.07 -26.60
CA ILE A 30 -10.57 -9.73 -26.08
C ILE A 30 -9.12 -9.38 -26.40
N GLU A 31 -8.94 -8.39 -27.26
CA GLU A 31 -7.63 -7.87 -27.59
C GLU A 31 -7.02 -7.19 -26.35
N CYS A 32 -6.13 -7.90 -25.65
CA CYS A 32 -5.31 -7.33 -24.57
C CYS A 32 -4.18 -6.51 -25.21
N TYR A 33 -4.17 -5.22 -24.94
CA TYR A 33 -3.09 -4.34 -25.40
C TYR A 33 -2.20 -3.97 -24.22
N MET A 34 -0.88 -4.10 -24.41
CA MET A 34 0.08 -3.45 -23.55
C MET A 34 0.25 -2.00 -23.98
N GLU A 35 -0.05 -1.07 -23.10
CA GLU A 35 0.22 0.34 -23.35
C GLU A 35 1.73 0.58 -23.26
N SER A 36 2.34 0.92 -24.39
CA SER A 36 3.77 1.13 -24.49
C SER A 36 4.15 2.57 -24.22
N SER A 37 4.83 2.85 -23.14
CA SER A 37 6.08 3.61 -23.12
C SER A 37 6.62 3.73 -21.71
N TYR A 38 7.88 3.45 -21.57
CA TYR A 38 8.68 3.53 -20.34
C TYR A 38 8.57 4.90 -19.63
N ASP A 39 8.32 5.97 -20.38
CA ASP A 39 8.40 7.35 -19.90
C ASP A 39 7.03 8.04 -19.68
N GLN A 40 5.92 7.34 -19.79
CA GLN A 40 4.60 7.97 -19.66
C GLN A 40 3.68 7.21 -18.71
N LEU A 41 3.02 7.93 -17.80
CA LEU A 41 1.95 7.38 -16.97
C LEU A 41 0.77 6.91 -17.82
N ASN A 42 0.02 5.93 -17.31
CA ASN A 42 -1.25 5.50 -17.85
C ASN A 42 -2.19 6.69 -18.12
N LEU A 43 -2.85 6.68 -19.25
CA LEU A 43 -3.73 7.77 -19.67
C LEU A 43 -4.86 8.02 -18.65
N LYS A 44 -5.43 6.95 -18.08
CA LYS A 44 -6.50 7.05 -17.08
C LYS A 44 -6.01 7.66 -15.76
N GLU A 45 -4.78 7.37 -15.37
CA GLU A 45 -4.14 8.04 -14.23
C GLU A 45 -3.97 9.54 -14.51
N LYS A 46 -3.45 9.90 -15.69
CA LYS A 46 -3.31 11.33 -16.10
C LYS A 46 -4.64 12.07 -16.09
N GLU A 47 -5.68 11.47 -16.65
CA GLU A 47 -7.04 12.03 -16.67
C GLU A 47 -7.58 12.24 -15.24
N TYR A 48 -7.43 11.23 -14.38
CA TYR A 48 -7.84 11.30 -12.98
C TYR A 48 -7.13 12.42 -12.24
N VAL A 49 -5.79 12.44 -12.31
CA VAL A 49 -4.97 13.42 -11.61
C VAL A 49 -5.22 14.83 -12.13
N SER A 50 -5.48 15.00 -13.42
CA SER A 50 -5.90 16.30 -13.98
C SER A 50 -7.19 16.81 -13.35
N ARG A 51 -8.20 15.95 -13.17
CA ARG A 51 -9.43 16.31 -12.45
C ARG A 51 -9.17 16.60 -10.97
N ARG A 52 -8.36 15.74 -10.32
CA ARG A 52 -7.97 15.89 -8.92
C ARG A 52 -7.24 17.21 -8.65
N LYS A 53 -6.41 17.65 -9.59
CA LYS A 53 -5.61 18.89 -9.46
C LYS A 53 -6.48 20.13 -9.18
N GLN A 54 -7.68 20.20 -9.72
CA GLN A 54 -8.60 21.31 -9.44
C GLN A 54 -9.01 21.34 -7.95
N ILE A 55 -9.27 20.14 -7.39
CA ILE A 55 -9.62 20.00 -5.97
C ILE A 55 -8.41 20.34 -5.10
N THR A 56 -7.24 19.78 -5.40
CA THR A 56 -6.04 20.00 -4.58
C THR A 56 -5.61 21.46 -4.59
N GLN A 57 -5.66 22.14 -5.71
CA GLN A 57 -5.31 23.57 -5.78
C GLN A 57 -6.23 24.43 -4.92
N THR A 58 -7.54 24.19 -4.97
CA THR A 58 -8.49 24.90 -4.13
C THR A 58 -8.26 24.59 -2.65
N ALA A 59 -8.07 23.32 -2.31
CA ALA A 59 -7.85 22.88 -0.93
C ALA A 59 -6.55 23.46 -0.35
N ILE A 60 -5.44 23.46 -1.10
CA ILE A 60 -4.17 24.05 -0.66
C ILE A 60 -4.34 25.55 -0.38
N LYS A 61 -4.99 26.30 -1.28
CA LYS A 61 -5.24 27.72 -1.04
C LYS A 61 -6.00 27.97 0.25
N GLN A 62 -7.10 27.20 0.47
CA GLN A 62 -7.87 27.27 1.73
C GLN A 62 -6.99 26.92 2.94
N PHE A 63 -6.23 25.83 2.85
CA PHE A 63 -5.43 25.30 3.95
C PHE A 63 -4.36 26.28 4.42
N ILE A 64 -3.71 27.00 3.49
CA ILE A 64 -2.67 27.98 3.82
C ILE A 64 -3.16 29.43 3.87
N GLY A 65 -4.46 29.65 3.69
CA GLY A 65 -5.08 30.97 3.79
C GLY A 65 -4.74 31.92 2.63
N LEU A 66 -4.60 31.40 1.41
CA LEU A 66 -4.45 32.22 0.20
C LEU A 66 -5.81 32.56 -0.40
N PRO A 67 -5.94 33.76 -1.02
CA PRO A 67 -7.12 34.12 -1.79
C PRO A 67 -7.39 33.12 -2.92
N PRO A 68 -8.65 32.77 -3.21
CA PRO A 68 -8.99 31.82 -4.28
C PRO A 68 -8.44 32.19 -5.66
N GLU A 69 -8.41 33.50 -5.97
CA GLU A 69 -7.94 34.09 -7.23
C GLU A 69 -6.44 34.20 -7.36
N SER A 70 -5.66 33.86 -6.32
CA SER A 70 -4.22 33.97 -6.34
C SER A 70 -3.57 33.08 -7.41
N ASP A 71 -2.64 33.65 -8.20
CA ASP A 71 -1.89 32.95 -9.28
C ASP A 71 -0.54 32.42 -8.77
N TYR A 72 -0.56 31.70 -7.66
CA TYR A 72 0.63 31.02 -7.15
C TYR A 72 0.80 29.64 -7.76
N THR A 73 2.05 29.27 -8.08
CA THR A 73 2.41 27.87 -8.29
C THR A 73 2.34 27.15 -6.96
N LEU A 74 1.42 26.22 -6.83
CA LEU A 74 1.18 25.45 -5.59
C LEU A 74 1.94 24.13 -5.62
N PRO A 75 2.40 23.63 -4.46
CA PRO A 75 3.12 22.36 -4.39
C PRO A 75 2.22 21.15 -4.66
N ASN A 76 2.79 20.11 -5.25
CA ASN A 76 2.17 18.77 -5.27
C ASN A 76 2.47 18.09 -3.95
N ILE A 77 1.42 17.73 -3.21
CA ILE A 77 1.50 17.05 -1.93
C ILE A 77 1.13 15.58 -2.14
N ASN A 78 2.02 14.68 -1.74
CA ASN A 78 1.82 13.24 -1.82
C ASN A 78 2.00 12.60 -0.44
N MET A 79 1.40 11.43 -0.21
CA MET A 79 1.51 10.67 1.03
C MET A 79 2.10 9.30 0.79
N SER A 80 2.90 8.80 1.73
CA SER A 80 3.50 7.48 1.74
C SER A 80 3.24 6.81 3.08
N PHE A 81 2.69 5.60 3.05
CA PHE A 81 2.30 4.83 4.24
C PHE A 81 3.11 3.54 4.32
N SER A 82 3.90 3.40 5.36
CA SER A 82 4.76 2.24 5.58
C SER A 82 3.97 0.97 5.89
N GLY A 83 4.66 -0.18 5.81
CA GLY A 83 4.17 -1.43 6.36
C GLY A 83 4.21 -1.48 7.88
N GLY A 84 3.74 -2.59 8.44
CA GLY A 84 3.70 -2.84 9.88
C GLY A 84 2.44 -3.58 10.34
N SER A 85 1.85 -4.40 9.47
CA SER A 85 0.67 -5.24 9.75
C SER A 85 -0.54 -4.40 10.20
N VAL A 86 -1.34 -4.88 11.15
CA VAL A 86 -2.52 -4.17 11.67
C VAL A 86 -2.15 -2.84 12.33
N ARG A 87 -0.97 -2.73 12.94
CA ARG A 87 -0.48 -1.44 13.48
C ARG A 87 -0.41 -0.38 12.39
N ALA A 88 0.13 -0.72 11.20
CA ALA A 88 0.17 0.20 10.06
C ALA A 88 -1.24 0.47 9.49
N GLN A 89 -2.14 -0.50 9.53
CA GLN A 89 -3.54 -0.31 9.16
C GLN A 89 -4.21 0.76 10.03
N ILE A 90 -4.04 0.68 11.37
CA ILE A 90 -4.59 1.66 12.33
C ILE A 90 -3.94 3.03 12.14
N ALA A 91 -2.60 3.08 12.04
CA ALA A 91 -1.87 4.33 11.84
C ALA A 91 -2.29 5.04 10.55
N THR A 92 -2.47 4.28 9.45
CA THR A 92 -2.91 4.83 8.16
C THR A 92 -4.28 5.48 8.27
N ILE A 93 -5.28 4.80 8.86
CA ILE A 93 -6.60 5.39 8.96
C ILE A 93 -6.64 6.58 9.92
N ALA A 94 -5.82 6.59 10.97
CA ALA A 94 -5.67 7.72 11.87
C ALA A 94 -5.12 8.97 11.15
N ILE A 95 -4.11 8.79 10.30
CA ILE A 95 -3.53 9.87 9.50
C ILE A 95 -4.51 10.35 8.42
N LEU A 96 -5.26 9.45 7.77
CA LEU A 96 -6.29 9.84 6.82
C LEU A 96 -7.39 10.68 7.49
N ASP A 97 -7.85 10.27 8.65
CA ASP A 97 -8.86 10.98 9.43
C ASP A 97 -8.37 12.37 9.88
N ALA A 98 -7.20 12.42 10.50
CA ALA A 98 -6.58 13.69 10.89
C ALA A 98 -6.33 14.62 9.68
N SER A 99 -5.90 14.04 8.56
CA SER A 99 -5.65 14.79 7.32
C SER A 99 -6.93 15.38 6.72
N GLU A 100 -8.06 14.66 6.82
CA GLU A 100 -9.37 15.19 6.42
C GLU A 100 -9.78 16.35 7.32
N GLU A 101 -9.65 16.18 8.65
CA GLU A 101 -10.05 17.19 9.62
C GLU A 101 -9.29 18.50 9.46
N ILE A 102 -7.95 18.44 9.24
CA ILE A 102 -7.16 19.66 9.07
C ILE A 102 -7.20 20.24 7.64
N GLY A 103 -7.78 19.52 6.65
CA GLY A 103 -7.83 19.93 5.25
C GLY A 103 -6.62 19.51 4.40
N LEU A 104 -5.76 18.63 4.91
CA LEU A 104 -4.59 18.12 4.19
C LEU A 104 -4.96 17.01 3.19
N LEU A 105 -5.94 16.14 3.51
CA LEU A 105 -6.38 15.06 2.62
C LEU A 105 -6.92 15.57 1.28
N PRO A 106 -7.81 16.57 1.21
CA PRO A 106 -8.22 17.14 -0.08
C PRO A 106 -7.08 17.83 -0.83
N SER A 107 -6.01 18.25 -0.15
CA SER A 107 -4.81 18.87 -0.73
C SER A 107 -3.83 17.85 -1.31
N THR A 108 -4.02 16.55 -1.07
CA THR A 108 -3.12 15.46 -1.47
C THR A 108 -3.49 14.93 -2.86
N THR A 109 -2.47 14.69 -3.70
CA THR A 109 -2.66 14.16 -5.06
C THR A 109 -2.58 12.64 -5.11
N TYR A 110 -1.52 12.05 -4.54
CA TYR A 110 -1.25 10.62 -4.55
C TYR A 110 -1.08 10.06 -3.14
N MET A 111 -1.42 8.78 -2.99
CA MET A 111 -1.15 7.99 -1.79
C MET A 111 -0.51 6.67 -2.19
N ALA A 112 0.70 6.40 -1.71
CA ALA A 112 1.35 5.10 -1.85
C ALA A 112 1.24 4.32 -0.53
N ALA A 113 0.80 3.08 -0.59
CA ALA A 113 0.62 2.20 0.57
C ALA A 113 1.37 0.88 0.38
N LEU A 114 1.91 0.36 1.48
CA LEU A 114 2.70 -0.85 1.54
C LEU A 114 2.21 -1.75 2.68
N SER A 115 2.14 -3.08 2.43
CA SER A 115 1.81 -4.07 3.46
C SER A 115 0.51 -3.73 4.21
N GLY A 116 0.51 -3.68 5.53
CA GLY A 116 -0.66 -3.38 6.37
C GLY A 116 -1.36 -2.05 6.07
N SER A 117 -0.68 -1.06 5.51
CA SER A 117 -1.31 0.19 5.09
C SER A 117 -2.26 0.01 3.90
N THR A 118 -2.01 -0.99 3.03
CA THR A 118 -2.92 -1.36 1.94
C THR A 118 -4.25 -1.88 2.47
N TRP A 119 -4.21 -2.54 3.65
CA TRP A 119 -5.40 -3.07 4.34
C TRP A 119 -6.30 -1.98 4.95
N ALA A 120 -5.80 -0.75 5.06
CA ALA A 120 -6.61 0.42 5.37
C ALA A 120 -7.10 1.12 4.12
N LEU A 121 -6.19 1.36 3.16
CA LEU A 121 -6.45 2.22 2.01
C LEU A 121 -7.51 1.64 1.06
N ALA A 122 -7.39 0.36 0.68
CA ALA A 122 -8.33 -0.25 -0.25
C ALA A 122 -9.75 -0.36 0.33
N PRO A 123 -9.96 -0.92 1.56
CA PRO A 123 -11.28 -0.98 2.15
C PRO A 123 -11.90 0.39 2.40
N TRP A 124 -11.12 1.40 2.84
CA TRP A 124 -11.63 2.75 3.03
C TRP A 124 -12.22 3.33 1.74
N ILE A 125 -11.53 3.20 0.61
CA ILE A 125 -12.05 3.67 -0.70
C ILE A 125 -13.31 2.91 -1.07
N LEU A 126 -13.34 1.59 -0.88
CA LEU A 126 -14.47 0.72 -1.20
C LEU A 126 -15.71 1.04 -0.36
N HIS A 127 -15.54 1.38 0.91
CA HIS A 127 -16.64 1.79 1.79
C HIS A 127 -17.23 3.16 1.45
N ARG A 128 -16.53 4.00 0.69
CA ARG A 128 -16.99 5.34 0.27
C ARG A 128 -17.42 6.22 1.44
N MET A 129 -16.77 6.09 2.58
CA MET A 129 -17.09 6.80 3.81
C MET A 129 -15.97 7.78 4.20
N PRO A 130 -16.29 8.83 4.99
CA PRO A 130 -15.25 9.61 5.65
C PRO A 130 -14.32 8.72 6.49
N PRO A 131 -13.01 9.01 6.58
CA PRO A 131 -12.06 8.21 7.34
C PRO A 131 -12.46 7.98 8.81
N ARG A 132 -13.06 8.99 9.45
CA ARG A 132 -13.59 8.92 10.82
C ARG A 132 -14.67 7.83 10.97
N ILE A 133 -15.57 7.73 10.02
CA ILE A 133 -16.63 6.71 10.06
C ILE A 133 -16.03 5.33 9.84
N TYR A 134 -15.12 5.21 8.85
CA TYR A 134 -14.46 3.94 8.57
C TYR A 134 -13.55 3.49 9.73
N SER A 135 -12.90 4.40 10.46
CA SER A 135 -12.07 4.05 11.64
C SER A 135 -12.88 3.35 12.74
N ASN A 136 -14.15 3.74 12.93
CA ASN A 136 -15.03 3.08 13.88
C ASN A 136 -15.42 1.65 13.44
N ILE A 137 -15.65 1.46 12.14
CA ILE A 137 -15.89 0.13 11.58
C ILE A 137 -14.66 -0.75 11.76
N LEU A 138 -13.48 -0.24 11.40
CA LEU A 138 -12.21 -0.93 11.56
C LEU A 138 -11.96 -1.32 13.01
N LYS A 139 -12.20 -0.41 13.96
CA LYS A 139 -12.05 -0.69 15.39
C LYS A 139 -12.92 -1.87 15.83
N GLN A 140 -14.18 -1.92 15.39
CA GLN A 140 -15.08 -3.04 15.70
C GLN A 140 -14.62 -4.36 15.05
N GLN A 141 -14.13 -4.29 13.81
CA GLN A 141 -13.61 -5.47 13.11
C GLN A 141 -12.35 -6.03 13.79
N LEU A 142 -11.45 -5.17 14.27
CA LEU A 142 -10.20 -5.58 14.92
C LEU A 142 -10.41 -6.16 16.33
N GLN A 143 -11.54 -5.89 16.98
CA GLN A 143 -11.89 -6.47 18.28
C GLN A 143 -12.32 -7.94 18.17
N ARG A 144 -12.72 -8.40 16.97
CA ARG A 144 -13.08 -9.79 16.74
C ARG A 144 -11.84 -10.64 16.56
N ASP A 145 -11.89 -11.88 17.02
CA ASP A 145 -10.80 -12.82 16.80
C ASP A 145 -10.53 -12.97 15.29
N PHE A 146 -9.26 -12.87 14.92
CA PHE A 146 -8.86 -12.93 13.51
C PHE A 146 -9.18 -14.29 12.88
N TRP A 147 -9.10 -15.37 13.66
CA TRP A 147 -9.16 -16.73 13.14
C TRP A 147 -10.59 -17.27 13.04
N ASP A 148 -11.41 -17.02 14.06
CA ASP A 148 -12.78 -17.55 14.11
C ASP A 148 -13.89 -16.50 14.02
N GLY A 149 -13.53 -15.21 14.11
CA GLY A 149 -14.46 -14.08 14.05
C GLY A 149 -15.30 -13.91 15.30
N SER A 150 -14.99 -14.63 16.41
CA SER A 150 -15.70 -14.50 17.68
C SER A 150 -15.33 -13.20 18.40
N GLU A 151 -16.21 -12.73 19.30
CA GLU A 151 -15.95 -11.56 20.13
C GLU A 151 -15.06 -11.87 21.36
N LYS A 152 -14.68 -13.12 21.55
CA LYS A 152 -13.85 -13.56 22.69
C LYS A 152 -12.74 -14.49 22.23
N ARG A 153 -11.51 -14.20 22.66
CA ARG A 153 -10.40 -15.16 22.64
C ARG A 153 -10.77 -16.34 23.55
N GLY A 154 -10.98 -17.51 23.00
CA GLY A 154 -11.32 -18.71 23.75
C GLY A 154 -10.22 -19.78 23.65
N PRO A 155 -10.14 -20.71 24.63
CA PRO A 155 -9.13 -21.79 24.63
C PRO A 155 -9.23 -22.74 23.42
N ASP A 156 -10.32 -22.68 22.65
CA ASP A 156 -10.46 -23.45 21.40
C ASP A 156 -9.81 -22.81 20.17
N SER A 157 -9.35 -21.56 20.26
CA SER A 157 -8.73 -20.84 19.15
C SER A 157 -7.43 -21.49 18.70
N SER A 158 -6.62 -22.00 19.62
CA SER A 158 -5.34 -22.67 19.33
C SER A 158 -5.51 -23.98 18.54
N LYS A 159 -6.52 -24.79 18.86
CA LYS A 159 -6.86 -26.00 18.09
C LYS A 159 -7.29 -25.64 16.67
N THR A 160 -8.10 -24.60 16.54
CA THR A 160 -8.62 -24.13 15.27
C THR A 160 -7.49 -23.61 14.38
N ILE A 161 -6.48 -22.91 14.94
CA ILE A 161 -5.30 -22.44 14.21
C ILE A 161 -4.48 -23.63 13.71
N LEU A 162 -4.17 -24.60 14.57
CA LEU A 162 -3.40 -25.77 14.20
C LEU A 162 -4.09 -26.61 13.11
N GLU A 163 -5.40 -26.73 13.17
CA GLU A 163 -6.20 -27.41 12.14
C GLU A 163 -6.20 -26.64 10.81
N LYS A 164 -6.25 -25.30 10.85
CA LYS A 164 -6.13 -24.45 9.67
C LYS A 164 -4.73 -24.52 9.05
N ILE A 165 -3.67 -24.51 9.86
CA ILE A 165 -2.28 -24.69 9.39
C ILE A 165 -2.11 -26.07 8.74
N LYS A 166 -2.64 -27.13 9.34
CA LYS A 166 -2.62 -28.48 8.74
C LYS A 166 -3.38 -28.52 7.42
N LEU A 167 -4.50 -27.81 7.33
CA LEU A 167 -5.28 -27.70 6.11
C LEU A 167 -4.49 -26.96 5.02
N ILE A 168 -3.82 -25.87 5.39
CA ILE A 168 -2.93 -25.11 4.51
C ILE A 168 -1.83 -26.00 3.95
N ILE A 169 -1.14 -26.76 4.81
CA ILE A 169 -0.07 -27.68 4.41
C ILE A 169 -0.61 -28.76 3.49
N LYS A 170 -1.77 -29.33 3.80
CA LYS A 170 -2.40 -30.37 2.99
C LYS A 170 -2.87 -29.88 1.62
N THR A 171 -3.36 -28.64 1.53
CA THR A 171 -3.76 -28.03 0.24
C THR A 171 -2.56 -27.71 -0.62
N GLN A 172 -1.41 -27.41 -0.04
CA GLN A 172 -0.15 -27.21 -0.76
C GLN A 172 0.37 -28.50 -1.42
N GLU A 173 0.15 -29.66 -0.81
CA GLU A 173 0.54 -30.95 -1.40
C GLU A 173 -0.29 -31.29 -2.67
N THR A 174 -1.41 -30.61 -2.89
CA THR A 174 -2.40 -30.98 -3.93
C THR A 174 -2.76 -29.87 -4.91
N SER A 175 -2.28 -28.63 -4.72
CA SER A 175 -2.70 -27.48 -5.54
C SER A 175 -1.57 -26.45 -5.78
N GLU A 176 -1.72 -25.68 -6.84
CA GLU A 176 -0.86 -24.53 -7.18
C GLU A 176 -1.07 -23.31 -6.24
N LEU A 177 -1.87 -23.46 -5.17
CA LEU A 177 -2.18 -22.39 -4.22
C LEU A 177 -1.03 -22.18 -3.24
N SER A 178 -0.45 -20.99 -3.22
CA SER A 178 0.54 -20.61 -2.19
C SER A 178 -0.12 -20.31 -0.84
N VAL A 179 0.68 -20.33 0.25
CA VAL A 179 0.25 -19.90 1.59
C VAL A 179 -0.32 -18.49 1.57
N THR A 180 0.24 -17.62 0.74
CA THR A 180 -0.19 -16.24 0.55
C THR A 180 -1.61 -16.12 0.00
N HIS A 181 -2.06 -17.05 -0.86
CA HIS A 181 -3.45 -17.09 -1.30
C HIS A 181 -4.41 -17.31 -0.12
N ILE A 182 -4.09 -18.25 0.76
CA ILE A 182 -4.92 -18.56 1.93
C ILE A 182 -4.89 -17.40 2.93
N TRP A 183 -3.71 -16.81 3.14
CA TRP A 183 -3.56 -15.60 3.95
C TRP A 183 -4.43 -14.45 3.43
N GLY A 184 -4.39 -14.20 2.13
CA GLY A 184 -5.23 -13.18 1.49
C GLY A 184 -6.73 -13.42 1.68
N GLN A 185 -7.18 -14.67 1.62
CA GLN A 185 -8.59 -15.01 1.89
C GLN A 185 -8.99 -14.78 3.36
N LEU A 186 -8.09 -15.08 4.30
CA LEU A 186 -8.34 -14.81 5.73
C LEU A 186 -8.41 -13.30 6.00
N LEU A 187 -7.51 -12.52 5.41
CA LEU A 187 -7.55 -11.06 5.47
C LEU A 187 -8.83 -10.50 4.88
N ALA A 188 -9.22 -10.95 3.70
CA ALA A 188 -10.41 -10.46 2.99
C ALA A 188 -11.69 -10.63 3.79
N ARG A 189 -11.86 -11.76 4.53
CA ARG A 189 -13.00 -11.97 5.42
C ARG A 189 -13.18 -10.87 6.46
N ARG A 190 -12.08 -10.23 6.89
CA ARG A 190 -12.11 -9.11 7.83
C ARG A 190 -12.23 -7.78 7.09
N LEU A 191 -11.40 -7.58 6.06
CA LEU A 191 -11.27 -6.29 5.38
C LEU A 191 -12.52 -5.90 4.58
N PHE A 192 -13.25 -6.90 4.07
CA PHE A 192 -14.38 -6.68 3.18
C PHE A 192 -15.73 -7.19 3.75
N TYR A 193 -15.78 -7.47 5.06
CA TYR A 193 -16.91 -8.10 5.72
C TYR A 193 -18.26 -7.41 5.49
N ASP A 194 -18.27 -6.07 5.51
CA ASP A 194 -19.50 -5.29 5.44
C ASP A 194 -19.79 -4.71 4.03
N LEU A 195 -18.93 -5.02 3.03
CA LEU A 195 -19.09 -4.45 1.70
C LEU A 195 -20.20 -5.11 0.88
N ASP A 196 -20.59 -6.33 1.21
CA ASP A 196 -21.46 -7.14 0.35
C ASP A 196 -22.77 -7.63 0.98
N GLY A 197 -23.08 -7.28 2.22
CA GLY A 197 -24.37 -7.64 2.84
C GLY A 197 -24.80 -9.10 2.67
N ASN A 198 -23.88 -10.07 2.73
CA ASN A 198 -24.05 -11.52 2.45
C ASN A 198 -23.87 -11.99 1.00
N THR A 199 -23.49 -11.17 0.06
CA THR A 199 -23.16 -11.68 -1.28
C THR A 199 -21.71 -12.16 -1.30
N GLN A 200 -21.46 -13.37 -1.79
CA GLN A 200 -20.11 -13.94 -1.98
C GLN A 200 -19.42 -13.35 -3.22
N ARG A 201 -19.59 -12.04 -3.42
CA ARG A 201 -19.03 -11.34 -4.57
C ARG A 201 -17.52 -11.25 -4.47
N ILE A 202 -16.82 -11.54 -5.55
CA ILE A 202 -15.39 -11.34 -5.68
C ILE A 202 -15.14 -9.84 -5.87
N ILE A 203 -14.41 -9.22 -4.94
CA ILE A 203 -13.97 -7.83 -5.02
C ILE A 203 -12.63 -7.79 -5.76
N THR A 204 -12.50 -6.87 -6.71
CA THR A 204 -11.29 -6.67 -7.53
C THR A 204 -10.82 -5.21 -7.51
N PHE A 205 -9.69 -4.89 -8.12
CA PHE A 205 -9.30 -3.51 -8.38
C PHE A 205 -10.30 -2.78 -9.28
N GLY A 206 -11.05 -3.51 -10.11
CA GLY A 206 -12.16 -2.97 -10.91
C GLY A 206 -13.21 -2.24 -10.07
N ASP A 207 -13.47 -2.69 -8.84
CA ASP A 207 -14.39 -1.99 -7.94
C ASP A 207 -13.84 -0.63 -7.49
N ILE A 208 -12.55 -0.56 -7.18
CA ILE A 208 -11.87 0.71 -6.85
C ILE A 208 -11.82 1.59 -8.09
N ARG A 209 -11.46 1.05 -9.26
CA ARG A 209 -11.43 1.74 -10.55
C ARG A 209 -12.78 2.41 -10.85
N HIS A 210 -13.87 1.68 -10.70
CA HIS A 210 -15.21 2.19 -10.90
C HIS A 210 -15.53 3.39 -9.99
N ILE A 211 -15.09 3.36 -8.71
CA ILE A 211 -15.24 4.50 -7.80
C ILE A 211 -14.44 5.70 -8.31
N LEU A 212 -13.19 5.50 -8.70
CA LEU A 212 -12.31 6.59 -9.15
C LEU A 212 -12.75 7.19 -10.49
N GLU A 213 -13.41 6.44 -11.34
CA GLU A 213 -14.03 6.96 -12.57
C GLU A 213 -15.20 7.89 -12.28
N GLN A 214 -15.95 7.63 -11.22
CA GLN A 214 -17.10 8.43 -10.82
C GLN A 214 -16.73 9.71 -10.05
N THR A 215 -15.61 9.70 -9.30
CA THR A 215 -15.24 10.83 -8.44
C THR A 215 -13.72 11.01 -8.39
N SER A 216 -13.28 12.25 -8.21
CA SER A 216 -11.88 12.59 -7.92
C SER A 216 -11.69 13.03 -6.46
N ALA A 217 -12.61 12.62 -5.56
CA ALA A 217 -12.57 12.99 -4.14
C ALA A 217 -11.39 12.34 -3.38
N TYR A 218 -10.93 11.18 -3.83
CA TYR A 218 -9.80 10.47 -3.21
C TYR A 218 -8.47 10.92 -3.81
N PRO A 219 -7.37 11.02 -3.03
CA PRO A 219 -6.03 10.98 -3.61
C PRO A 219 -5.84 9.69 -4.42
N PHE A 220 -5.07 9.75 -5.50
CA PHE A 220 -4.87 8.58 -6.37
C PHE A 220 -4.10 7.49 -5.64
N PRO A 221 -4.66 6.27 -5.48
CA PRO A 221 -4.03 5.22 -4.68
C PRO A 221 -3.03 4.42 -5.50
N ILE A 222 -1.88 4.13 -4.90
CA ILE A 222 -0.84 3.25 -5.42
C ILE A 222 -0.56 2.19 -4.36
N PHE A 223 -0.68 0.92 -4.72
CA PHE A 223 -0.38 -0.23 -3.88
C PHE A 223 0.96 -0.81 -4.33
N THR A 224 1.76 -1.32 -3.40
CA THR A 224 3.13 -1.72 -3.70
C THR A 224 3.41 -3.16 -3.32
N ALA A 225 4.12 -3.87 -4.20
CA ALA A 225 4.70 -5.18 -4.01
C ALA A 225 6.16 -5.18 -4.48
N ALA A 226 6.89 -6.27 -4.33
CA ALA A 226 8.21 -6.47 -4.90
C ALA A 226 8.22 -7.68 -5.83
N ILE A 227 9.16 -7.68 -6.79
CA ILE A 227 9.43 -8.78 -7.70
C ILE A 227 10.60 -9.58 -7.14
N ALA A 228 10.36 -10.83 -6.73
CA ALA A 228 11.35 -11.68 -6.08
C ALA A 228 12.56 -12.00 -6.98
N GLU A 229 12.36 -12.08 -8.30
CA GLU A 229 13.44 -12.35 -9.27
C GLU A 229 14.50 -11.26 -9.36
N THR A 230 14.26 -10.12 -8.76
CA THR A 230 15.18 -8.97 -8.77
C THR A 230 16.05 -8.91 -7.51
N GLU A 231 16.12 -9.99 -6.71
CA GLU A 231 17.02 -10.09 -5.56
C GLU A 231 18.47 -9.75 -5.97
N PRO A 232 19.24 -9.01 -5.15
CA PRO A 232 18.93 -8.51 -3.79
C PRO A 232 18.23 -7.16 -3.75
N GLU A 233 18.01 -6.48 -4.87
CA GLU A 233 17.43 -5.14 -4.94
C GLU A 233 15.91 -5.11 -4.71
N TYR A 234 15.23 -6.25 -4.93
CA TYR A 234 13.79 -6.40 -4.81
C TYR A 234 13.01 -5.22 -5.41
N GLU A 235 13.17 -5.04 -6.72
CA GLU A 235 12.53 -3.93 -7.46
C GLU A 235 11.04 -3.86 -7.22
N GLY A 236 10.56 -2.64 -6.97
CA GLY A 236 9.17 -2.39 -6.66
C GLY A 236 8.23 -2.58 -7.86
N LEU A 237 7.08 -3.16 -7.59
CA LEU A 237 5.93 -3.24 -8.48
C LEU A 237 4.85 -2.29 -7.98
N GLU A 238 4.47 -1.33 -8.80
CA GLU A 238 3.34 -0.43 -8.58
C GLU A 238 2.08 -1.07 -9.12
N ILE A 239 1.05 -1.18 -8.29
CA ILE A 239 -0.28 -1.64 -8.68
C ILE A 239 -1.26 -0.53 -8.39
N THR A 240 -1.87 0.01 -9.44
CA THR A 240 -2.95 0.99 -9.34
C THR A 240 -4.26 0.36 -9.78
N PRO A 241 -5.42 0.95 -9.56
CA PRO A 241 -6.67 0.44 -10.10
C PRO A 241 -6.71 0.40 -11.65
N PHE A 242 -5.81 1.09 -12.33
CA PHE A 242 -5.79 1.19 -13.79
C PHE A 242 -4.64 0.42 -14.44
N SER A 243 -3.50 0.33 -13.77
CA SER A 243 -2.30 -0.28 -14.37
C SER A 243 -1.35 -0.86 -13.35
N VAL A 244 -0.52 -1.79 -13.82
CA VAL A 244 0.60 -2.39 -13.10
C VAL A 244 1.89 -2.02 -13.82
N TYR A 245 2.87 -1.54 -13.05
CA TYR A 245 4.16 -1.08 -13.57
C TYR A 245 5.32 -1.47 -12.66
N SER A 246 6.44 -1.83 -13.26
CA SER A 246 7.73 -1.91 -12.58
C SER A 246 8.84 -1.42 -13.51
N LYS A 247 9.81 -0.70 -12.94
CA LYS A 247 11.01 -0.30 -13.66
C LYS A 247 11.80 -1.51 -14.17
N ALA A 248 11.82 -2.61 -13.40
CA ALA A 248 12.49 -3.85 -13.78
C ALA A 248 11.88 -4.48 -15.04
N LEU A 249 10.56 -4.36 -15.23
CA LEU A 249 9.87 -4.89 -16.41
C LEU A 249 9.93 -3.89 -17.59
N GLY A 250 10.00 -2.59 -17.30
CA GLY A 250 10.15 -1.54 -18.30
C GLY A 250 8.94 -1.35 -19.23
N VAL A 251 7.75 -1.79 -18.81
CA VAL A 251 6.48 -1.63 -19.53
C VAL A 251 5.33 -1.66 -18.54
N GLU A 252 4.22 -1.05 -18.90
CA GLU A 252 2.98 -0.98 -18.12
C GLU A 252 1.91 -1.89 -18.74
N ILE A 253 1.11 -2.55 -17.91
CA ILE A 253 -0.04 -3.37 -18.31
C ILE A 253 -1.28 -2.90 -17.56
N LYS A 254 -2.46 -3.02 -18.14
CA LYS A 254 -3.72 -2.77 -17.43
C LYS A 254 -3.88 -3.73 -16.26
N THR A 255 -4.39 -3.25 -15.13
CA THR A 255 -4.59 -4.09 -13.94
C THR A 255 -5.56 -5.24 -14.19
N GLU A 256 -6.57 -5.02 -15.03
CA GLU A 256 -7.54 -6.06 -15.43
C GLU A 256 -6.93 -7.19 -16.26
N ASP A 257 -5.82 -6.91 -16.97
CA ASP A 257 -5.10 -7.88 -17.79
C ASP A 257 -3.92 -8.54 -17.06
N PHE A 258 -3.55 -8.02 -15.88
CA PHE A 258 -2.44 -8.53 -15.10
C PHE A 258 -2.76 -9.92 -14.52
N GLY A 259 -1.99 -10.92 -14.92
CA GLY A 259 -2.23 -12.34 -14.69
C GLY A 259 -2.63 -13.12 -15.94
N SER A 260 -2.85 -12.43 -17.06
CA SER A 260 -2.97 -13.04 -18.38
C SER A 260 -1.61 -13.48 -18.91
N THR A 261 -1.58 -14.48 -19.79
CA THR A 261 -0.35 -15.00 -20.38
C THR A 261 0.01 -14.25 -21.67
N PHE A 262 1.25 -13.79 -21.76
CA PHE A 262 1.76 -13.05 -22.92
C PHE A 262 2.99 -13.74 -23.52
N LEU A 263 3.18 -13.55 -24.81
CA LEU A 263 4.41 -13.91 -25.53
C LEU A 263 4.75 -12.79 -26.52
N ASN A 264 5.95 -12.23 -26.42
CA ASN A 264 6.39 -11.13 -27.29
C ASN A 264 5.42 -9.93 -27.30
N GLY A 265 4.75 -9.65 -26.17
CA GLY A 265 3.79 -8.57 -26.06
C GLY A 265 2.38 -8.87 -26.57
N ILE A 266 2.13 -10.07 -27.03
CA ILE A 266 0.83 -10.51 -27.53
C ILE A 266 0.17 -11.42 -26.51
N CYS A 267 -1.07 -11.10 -26.12
CA CYS A 267 -1.85 -11.92 -25.22
C CYS A 267 -2.13 -13.29 -25.85
N GLN A 268 -1.72 -14.36 -25.18
CA GLN A 268 -1.93 -15.74 -25.59
C GLN A 268 -3.17 -16.34 -24.92
N LYS A 269 -3.40 -15.94 -23.66
CA LYS A 269 -4.55 -16.39 -22.87
C LYS A 269 -4.94 -15.27 -21.92
N HIS A 270 -6.14 -14.76 -22.08
CA HIS A 270 -6.73 -13.79 -21.15
C HIS A 270 -7.17 -14.50 -19.87
N THR A 271 -6.95 -13.86 -18.74
CA THR A 271 -7.41 -14.30 -17.42
C THR A 271 -8.23 -13.17 -16.81
N THR A 272 -9.38 -13.49 -16.22
CA THR A 272 -10.20 -12.52 -15.50
C THR A 272 -9.40 -11.83 -14.41
N GLU A 273 -9.74 -10.58 -14.11
CA GLU A 273 -9.07 -9.78 -13.09
C GLU A 273 -8.98 -10.52 -11.75
N ARG A 274 -7.78 -10.60 -11.20
CA ARG A 274 -7.51 -11.33 -9.97
C ARG A 274 -8.23 -10.69 -8.77
N PRO A 275 -8.70 -11.49 -7.80
CA PRO A 275 -9.41 -10.96 -6.63
C PRO A 275 -8.49 -10.07 -5.77
N LEU A 276 -9.05 -9.00 -5.23
CA LEU A 276 -8.33 -8.07 -4.35
C LEU A 276 -7.82 -8.76 -3.07
N SER A 277 -8.48 -9.83 -2.63
CA SER A 277 -8.01 -10.67 -1.54
C SER A 277 -6.60 -11.24 -1.78
N LEU A 278 -6.32 -11.69 -3.00
CA LEU A 278 -4.99 -12.16 -3.37
C LEU A 278 -3.93 -11.07 -3.20
N TYR A 279 -4.22 -9.88 -3.70
CA TYR A 279 -3.32 -8.73 -3.58
C TYR A 279 -3.11 -8.30 -2.12
N MET A 280 -4.16 -8.32 -1.28
CA MET A 280 -4.02 -8.06 0.16
C MET A 280 -3.09 -9.09 0.83
N GLY A 281 -3.14 -10.34 0.38
CA GLY A 281 -2.21 -11.38 0.81
C GLY A 281 -0.77 -11.10 0.39
N ILE A 282 -0.55 -10.75 -0.89
CA ILE A 282 0.78 -10.42 -1.45
C ILE A 282 1.37 -9.22 -0.73
N PHE A 283 0.61 -8.13 -0.58
CA PHE A 283 1.10 -6.92 0.08
C PHE A 283 1.52 -7.17 1.53
N GLY A 284 0.92 -8.12 2.22
CA GLY A 284 1.26 -8.46 3.60
C GLY A 284 1.97 -9.80 3.75
N SER A 285 2.74 -10.24 2.76
CA SER A 285 3.45 -11.53 2.76
C SER A 285 4.91 -11.42 3.21
N ALA A 286 5.22 -10.54 4.17
CA ALA A 286 6.59 -10.36 4.68
C ALA A 286 7.25 -11.66 5.16
N PHE A 287 6.45 -12.67 5.54
CA PHE A 287 6.91 -14.02 5.88
C PHE A 287 7.42 -14.83 4.67
N ALA A 288 7.18 -14.40 3.45
CA ALA A 288 7.50 -15.16 2.25
C ALA A 288 9.02 -15.31 1.97
N ILE A 289 9.84 -14.37 2.45
CA ILE A 289 11.31 -14.39 2.20
C ILE A 289 12.09 -15.21 3.19
N SER A 290 11.76 -15.15 4.47
CA SER A 290 12.50 -15.86 5.48
C SER A 290 12.16 -17.37 5.52
N GLY A 291 11.35 -17.84 4.58
CA GLY A 291 11.01 -19.25 4.46
C GLY A 291 10.47 -19.83 5.77
N ALA A 292 11.00 -20.97 6.17
CA ALA A 292 10.58 -21.67 7.38
C ALA A 292 10.76 -20.86 8.68
N ASP A 293 11.76 -20.00 8.76
CA ASP A 293 12.07 -19.25 9.99
C ASP A 293 11.04 -18.14 10.27
N ALA A 294 10.48 -17.51 9.22
CA ALA A 294 9.40 -16.51 9.42
C ALA A 294 8.06 -17.18 9.70
N VAL A 295 7.79 -18.32 9.06
CA VAL A 295 6.60 -19.11 9.41
C VAL A 295 6.71 -19.59 10.85
N GLU A 296 7.89 -19.98 11.30
CA GLU A 296 8.16 -20.32 12.70
C GLU A 296 7.89 -19.12 13.61
N HIS A 297 8.40 -17.92 13.28
CA HIS A 297 8.13 -16.71 14.05
C HIS A 297 6.66 -16.30 14.04
N VAL A 298 5.96 -16.40 12.91
CA VAL A 298 4.51 -16.15 12.84
C VAL A 298 3.76 -17.17 13.68
N LEU A 299 4.12 -18.45 13.63
CA LEU A 299 3.45 -19.50 14.38
C LEU A 299 3.77 -19.44 15.87
N LEU A 300 5.02 -19.17 16.25
CA LEU A 300 5.41 -18.98 17.66
C LEU A 300 4.79 -17.69 18.23
N GLY A 301 4.83 -16.59 17.47
CA GLY A 301 4.14 -15.35 17.86
C GLY A 301 2.62 -15.51 17.99
N LEU A 302 2.00 -16.37 17.17
CA LEU A 302 0.61 -16.76 17.35
C LEU A 302 0.39 -17.60 18.62
N CYS A 303 1.31 -18.49 18.96
CA CYS A 303 1.25 -19.26 20.21
C CYS A 303 1.42 -18.34 21.43
N ASP A 304 2.34 -17.39 21.39
CA ASP A 304 2.57 -16.42 22.47
C ASP A 304 1.38 -15.46 22.62
N THR A 305 0.80 -15.00 21.52
CA THR A 305 -0.38 -14.11 21.51
C THR A 305 -1.64 -14.79 22.08
N LEU A 306 -1.69 -16.13 22.01
CA LEU A 306 -2.82 -16.91 22.47
C LEU A 306 -2.76 -17.27 23.96
N GLU A 307 -1.76 -16.77 24.71
CA GLU A 307 -1.55 -17.11 26.13
C GLU A 307 -1.71 -18.62 26.39
N ILE A 308 -1.10 -19.44 25.53
CA ILE A 308 -1.20 -20.89 25.65
C ILE A 308 -0.46 -21.28 26.93
N GLU A 309 -1.19 -21.82 27.90
CA GLU A 309 -0.59 -22.33 29.15
C GLU A 309 0.55 -23.30 28.82
N ASP A 310 1.65 -23.23 29.57
CA ASP A 310 2.86 -24.06 29.40
C ASP A 310 2.56 -25.55 29.30
N SER A 311 1.53 -26.03 29.96
CA SER A 311 1.04 -27.40 29.89
C SER A 311 0.51 -27.78 28.49
N TYR A 312 -0.04 -26.82 27.77
CA TYR A 312 -0.58 -27.01 26.41
C TYR A 312 0.52 -26.86 25.34
N LEU A 313 1.47 -25.96 25.58
CA LEU A 313 2.68 -25.79 24.75
C LEU A 313 3.45 -27.13 24.65
N GLN A 314 3.64 -27.86 25.73
CA GLN A 314 4.31 -29.17 25.74
C GLN A 314 3.63 -30.22 24.83
N VAL A 315 2.32 -30.13 24.63
CA VAL A 315 1.56 -31.05 23.75
C VAL A 315 1.53 -30.55 22.29
N VAL A 316 1.52 -29.23 22.11
CA VAL A 316 1.40 -28.59 20.79
C VAL A 316 2.76 -28.41 20.13
N GLN A 317 3.81 -28.13 20.91
CA GLN A 317 5.16 -27.85 20.42
C GLN A 317 5.76 -28.99 19.56
N PRO A 318 5.69 -30.27 19.92
CA PRO A 318 6.19 -31.35 19.04
C PRO A 318 5.44 -31.47 17.71
N LYS A 319 4.13 -31.14 17.72
CA LYS A 319 3.30 -31.14 16.50
C LYS A 319 3.58 -29.92 15.63
N LEU A 320 3.86 -28.78 16.27
CA LEU A 320 4.27 -27.56 15.62
C LEU A 320 5.64 -27.75 14.97
N GLU A 321 6.61 -28.32 15.68
CA GLU A 321 7.95 -28.64 15.18
C GLU A 321 7.91 -29.62 14.00
N ALA A 322 7.03 -30.63 14.06
CA ALA A 322 6.83 -31.55 12.94
C ALA A 322 6.19 -30.83 11.71
N CYS A 323 5.28 -29.89 11.93
CA CYS A 323 4.73 -29.06 10.87
C CYS A 323 5.78 -28.11 10.29
N LEU A 324 6.60 -27.49 11.15
CA LEU A 324 7.70 -26.62 10.74
C LEU A 324 8.78 -27.37 9.97
N ALA A 325 9.13 -28.59 10.39
CA ALA A 325 10.05 -29.46 9.65
C ALA A 325 9.52 -29.74 8.23
N LYS A 326 8.22 -29.98 8.11
CA LYS A 326 7.57 -30.22 6.81
C LYS A 326 7.51 -28.94 5.95
N ILE A 327 7.29 -27.78 6.57
CA ILE A 327 7.35 -26.47 5.91
C ILE A 327 8.80 -26.16 5.46
N LYS A 328 9.81 -26.54 6.26
CA LYS A 328 11.25 -26.41 5.92
C LYS A 328 11.66 -27.28 4.73
N GLU A 329 10.97 -28.39 4.50
CA GLU A 329 11.14 -29.23 3.31
C GLU A 329 10.45 -28.62 2.07
N LEU A 330 9.48 -27.73 2.26
CA LEU A 330 8.82 -27.02 1.16
C LEU A 330 9.77 -25.96 0.60
N ASN A 331 9.84 -25.91 -0.72
CA ASN A 331 10.71 -24.99 -1.43
C ASN A 331 10.33 -23.53 -1.09
N GLN A 332 11.31 -22.62 -1.03
CA GLN A 332 11.13 -21.18 -0.71
C GLN A 332 10.00 -20.52 -1.51
N ARG A 333 9.74 -21.02 -2.73
CA ARG A 333 8.66 -20.58 -3.65
C ARG A 333 7.23 -20.91 -3.20
N THR A 334 7.04 -21.58 -2.08
CA THR A 334 5.70 -21.93 -1.57
C THR A 334 4.94 -20.72 -0.99
N PHE A 335 5.64 -19.64 -0.70
CA PHE A 335 5.10 -18.46 -0.02
C PHE A 335 4.88 -17.26 -0.93
N ASP A 336 5.63 -17.16 -2.02
CA ASP A 336 5.43 -16.14 -3.03
C ASP A 336 4.23 -16.48 -3.95
N VAL A 337 3.77 -15.50 -4.70
CA VAL A 337 2.66 -15.70 -5.64
C VAL A 337 3.17 -15.55 -7.05
N GLU A 338 3.05 -16.63 -7.83
CA GLU A 338 3.42 -16.65 -9.23
C GLU A 338 2.39 -15.93 -10.10
N PHE A 339 2.90 -15.06 -10.98
CA PHE A 339 2.17 -14.43 -12.06
C PHE A 339 2.84 -14.71 -13.40
N PRO A 340 2.08 -14.97 -14.48
CA PRO A 340 2.64 -14.97 -15.82
C PRO A 340 3.35 -13.65 -16.11
N ASN A 341 4.58 -13.73 -16.60
CA ASN A 341 5.35 -12.53 -16.91
C ASN A 341 4.90 -11.94 -18.26
N PHE A 342 4.24 -10.80 -18.21
CA PHE A 342 3.73 -10.14 -19.41
C PHE A 342 4.84 -9.57 -20.32
N THR A 343 6.10 -9.54 -19.87
CA THR A 343 7.25 -9.16 -20.72
C THR A 343 7.96 -10.35 -21.35
N TYR A 344 7.49 -11.59 -21.12
CA TYR A 344 8.13 -12.79 -21.64
C TYR A 344 8.30 -12.76 -23.15
N GLY A 345 9.54 -13.00 -23.62
CA GLY A 345 9.91 -12.96 -25.02
C GLY A 345 10.11 -11.55 -25.62
N MET A 346 9.72 -10.47 -24.93
CA MET A 346 9.84 -9.12 -25.47
C MET A 346 11.30 -8.65 -25.53
N ALA A 347 11.83 -8.44 -26.72
CA ALA A 347 13.18 -7.89 -26.89
C ALA A 347 13.34 -6.57 -26.13
N SER A 348 14.49 -6.37 -25.48
CA SER A 348 14.85 -5.14 -24.75
C SER A 348 13.97 -4.80 -23.52
N ARG A 349 13.22 -5.76 -22.97
CA ARG A 349 12.53 -5.62 -21.69
C ARG A 349 13.20 -6.42 -20.60
N GLY A 350 13.08 -5.96 -19.35
CA GLY A 350 13.61 -6.67 -18.19
C GLY A 350 12.87 -7.97 -17.93
N LEU A 351 13.56 -8.95 -17.39
CA LEU A 351 13.03 -10.29 -17.06
C LEU A 351 12.38 -11.04 -18.26
N ASN A 352 12.62 -10.62 -19.50
CA ASN A 352 11.97 -11.16 -20.70
C ASN A 352 12.29 -12.63 -20.99
N ASN A 353 13.26 -13.21 -20.30
CA ASN A 353 13.63 -14.63 -20.36
C ASN A 353 12.94 -15.48 -19.28
N LYS A 354 12.12 -14.87 -18.42
CA LYS A 354 11.34 -15.55 -17.39
C LYS A 354 9.89 -15.68 -17.82
N GLU A 355 9.33 -16.88 -17.80
CA GLU A 355 7.93 -17.13 -18.11
C GLU A 355 7.00 -16.61 -17.02
N ALA A 356 7.49 -16.58 -15.78
CA ALA A 356 6.76 -16.12 -14.61
C ALA A 356 7.60 -15.17 -13.76
N ILE A 357 6.92 -14.35 -12.97
CA ILE A 357 7.45 -13.51 -11.91
C ILE A 357 6.74 -13.84 -10.60
N HIS A 358 7.44 -13.70 -9.48
CA HIS A 358 6.91 -13.97 -8.16
C HIS A 358 6.79 -12.67 -7.35
N LEU A 359 5.61 -12.46 -6.78
CA LEU A 359 5.30 -11.24 -6.03
C LEU A 359 5.32 -11.50 -4.53
N ILE A 360 5.91 -10.56 -3.81
CA ILE A 360 6.07 -10.57 -2.36
C ILE A 360 5.87 -9.18 -1.77
N ASP A 361 5.78 -9.10 -0.43
CA ASP A 361 5.73 -7.83 0.30
C ASP A 361 7.02 -7.02 0.09
N HIS A 362 6.90 -5.79 -0.37
CA HIS A 362 8.06 -4.90 -0.59
C HIS A 362 8.69 -4.40 0.72
N GLY A 363 7.98 -4.48 1.85
CA GLY A 363 8.46 -4.08 3.18
C GLY A 363 9.71 -4.84 3.65
N ILE A 364 10.01 -5.95 3.01
CA ILE A 364 11.22 -6.74 3.24
C ILE A 364 12.48 -5.99 2.83
N PHE A 365 12.41 -5.21 1.76
CA PHE A 365 13.54 -4.42 1.26
C PHE A 365 13.50 -2.98 1.78
N ILE A 366 12.38 -2.28 1.59
CA ILE A 366 12.15 -0.91 2.04
C ILE A 366 10.72 -0.76 2.55
N ASN A 367 10.55 -0.38 3.79
CA ASN A 367 9.23 -0.33 4.41
C ASN A 367 8.47 0.99 4.17
N ILE A 368 9.10 2.02 3.60
CA ILE A 368 8.46 3.27 3.20
C ILE A 368 8.40 3.32 1.67
N PRO A 369 7.21 3.24 1.04
CA PRO A 369 7.08 3.19 -0.41
C PRO A 369 7.27 4.58 -1.06
N ILE A 370 8.53 4.96 -1.32
CA ILE A 370 8.85 6.20 -2.03
C ILE A 370 9.07 5.99 -3.53
N PHE A 371 9.37 4.77 -3.98
CA PHE A 371 9.70 4.47 -5.37
C PHE A 371 8.59 4.84 -6.38
N PRO A 372 7.29 4.83 -6.05
CA PRO A 372 6.25 5.28 -6.97
C PRO A 372 6.39 6.76 -7.38
N TYR A 373 7.06 7.54 -6.54
CA TYR A 373 7.30 8.97 -6.79
C TYR A 373 8.58 9.25 -7.59
N ASN A 374 9.29 8.20 -8.03
CA ASN A 374 10.44 8.34 -8.94
C ASN A 374 10.01 8.63 -10.39
N ARG A 375 8.74 8.50 -10.72
CA ARG A 375 8.21 8.86 -12.05
C ARG A 375 8.09 10.38 -12.14
N PRO A 376 8.72 11.03 -13.15
CA PRO A 376 8.78 12.50 -13.24
C PRO A 376 7.41 13.20 -13.24
N GLU A 377 6.38 12.54 -13.81
CA GLU A 377 5.03 13.09 -13.89
C GLU A 377 4.31 13.10 -12.53
N ARG A 378 4.76 12.26 -11.58
CA ARG A 378 4.29 12.25 -10.20
C ARG A 378 5.13 13.15 -9.30
N LYS A 379 5.62 14.27 -9.86
CA LYS A 379 6.45 15.24 -9.13
C LYS A 379 5.92 15.44 -7.71
N THR A 380 6.82 15.32 -6.74
CA THR A 380 6.52 15.49 -5.32
C THR A 380 7.25 16.74 -4.81
N ASP A 381 6.52 17.74 -4.39
CA ASP A 381 7.07 18.94 -3.76
C ASP A 381 7.04 18.84 -2.22
N ILE A 382 6.02 18.12 -1.69
CA ILE A 382 5.90 17.79 -0.27
C ILE A 382 5.49 16.31 -0.16
N LEU A 383 6.26 15.55 0.61
CA LEU A 383 5.98 14.15 0.90
C LEU A 383 5.64 13.98 2.38
N VAL A 384 4.43 13.56 2.66
CA VAL A 384 3.99 13.19 4.00
C VAL A 384 4.22 11.69 4.19
N ILE A 385 5.07 11.32 5.11
CA ILE A 385 5.40 9.93 5.41
C ILE A 385 4.77 9.54 6.75
N CYS A 386 3.91 8.53 6.73
CA CYS A 386 3.40 7.83 7.90
C CYS A 386 4.23 6.57 8.10
N ASP A 387 5.09 6.55 9.12
CA ASP A 387 5.94 5.41 9.43
C ASP A 387 5.39 4.65 10.65
N ALA A 388 4.89 3.45 10.39
CA ALA A 388 4.40 2.51 11.39
C ALA A 388 5.27 1.25 11.47
N SER A 389 6.51 1.30 11.00
CA SER A 389 7.47 0.21 11.13
C SER A 389 7.83 -0.05 12.61
N SER A 390 8.36 -1.25 12.90
CA SER A 390 8.79 -1.59 14.26
C SER A 390 9.91 -0.67 14.74
N ASP A 391 10.80 -0.27 13.87
CA ASP A 391 11.96 0.56 14.16
C ASP A 391 11.60 2.04 14.44
N ALA A 392 10.40 2.48 14.01
CA ALA A 392 9.90 3.82 14.30
C ALA A 392 9.79 4.09 15.81
N VAL A 393 9.54 3.05 16.59
CA VAL A 393 9.39 3.12 18.06
C VAL A 393 10.63 3.66 18.75
N ASP A 394 11.82 3.30 18.27
CA ASP A 394 13.08 3.73 18.86
C ASP A 394 13.50 5.14 18.40
N ASN A 395 12.71 5.74 17.49
CA ASN A 395 12.90 7.08 16.95
C ASN A 395 14.29 7.28 16.31
N ASP A 396 14.87 6.21 15.76
CA ASP A 396 16.19 6.18 15.15
C ASP A 396 16.17 6.46 13.64
N TYR A 397 14.98 6.56 13.05
CA TYR A 397 14.73 6.82 11.62
C TYR A 397 15.33 5.77 10.67
N THR A 398 15.45 4.53 11.10
CA THR A 398 16.08 3.47 10.29
C THR A 398 15.41 3.37 8.92
N GLU A 399 14.08 3.28 8.85
CA GLU A 399 13.36 3.20 7.58
C GLU A 399 13.44 4.50 6.77
N LEU A 400 13.40 5.66 7.42
CA LEU A 400 13.59 6.93 6.73
C LEU A 400 15.00 7.08 6.13
N LYS A 401 16.04 6.58 6.85
CA LYS A 401 17.41 6.53 6.33
C LYS A 401 17.53 5.58 5.13
N ARG A 402 16.86 4.40 5.19
CA ARG A 402 16.77 3.47 4.04
C ARG A 402 16.09 4.14 2.84
N ALA A 403 14.98 4.85 3.07
CA ALA A 403 14.31 5.62 2.02
C ALA A 403 15.22 6.69 1.41
N GLN A 404 16.01 7.42 2.22
CA GLN A 404 17.00 8.39 1.72
C GLN A 404 18.09 7.73 0.88
N ILE A 405 18.62 6.58 1.33
CA ILE A 405 19.64 5.81 0.59
C ILE A 405 19.06 5.34 -0.75
N PHE A 406 17.85 4.80 -0.74
CA PHE A 406 17.13 4.41 -1.95
C PHE A 406 16.94 5.58 -2.91
N ALA A 407 16.44 6.71 -2.41
CA ALA A 407 16.24 7.92 -3.21
C ALA A 407 17.55 8.33 -3.90
N LYS A 408 18.65 8.37 -3.16
CA LYS A 408 19.98 8.71 -3.70
C LYS A 408 20.45 7.73 -4.77
N ALA A 409 20.27 6.42 -4.54
CA ALA A 409 20.68 5.37 -5.49
C ALA A 409 19.90 5.46 -6.81
N HIS A 410 18.66 5.96 -6.77
CA HIS A 410 17.78 6.07 -7.93
C HIS A 410 17.66 7.50 -8.51
N GLY A 411 18.51 8.44 -8.05
CA GLY A 411 18.50 9.81 -8.54
C GLY A 411 17.27 10.64 -8.16
N MET A 412 16.52 10.19 -7.13
CA MET A 412 15.38 10.93 -6.59
C MET A 412 15.85 12.05 -5.67
N ALA A 413 15.23 13.22 -5.79
CA ALA A 413 15.45 14.30 -4.84
C ALA A 413 14.86 13.92 -3.46
N PHE A 414 15.69 14.04 -2.41
CA PHE A 414 15.28 13.77 -1.03
C PHE A 414 16.05 14.68 -0.08
N PRO A 415 15.44 15.25 0.98
CA PRO A 415 16.13 16.19 1.85
C PRO A 415 17.19 15.51 2.72
N SER A 416 18.16 16.29 3.19
CA SER A 416 19.09 15.86 4.22
C SER A 416 18.35 15.64 5.54
N LEU A 417 18.60 14.50 6.20
CA LEU A 417 18.02 14.23 7.51
C LEU A 417 18.74 14.97 8.66
N LYS A 418 19.71 15.82 8.35
CA LYS A 418 20.42 16.65 9.33
C LYS A 418 19.73 17.97 9.64
N ARG A 419 18.87 18.46 8.74
CA ARG A 419 18.16 19.74 8.87
C ARG A 419 16.66 19.47 8.98
N PHE A 420 16.12 19.66 10.17
CA PHE A 420 14.70 19.43 10.42
C PHE A 420 14.17 20.38 11.50
N LYS A 421 12.85 20.56 11.50
CA LYS A 421 12.06 21.16 12.57
C LYS A 421 11.32 20.04 13.30
N GLU A 422 11.56 19.89 14.58
CA GLU A 422 10.80 19.00 15.46
C GLU A 422 9.71 19.80 16.15
N THR A 423 8.46 19.38 16.00
CA THR A 423 7.30 20.02 16.64
C THR A 423 6.73 19.14 17.74
N SER A 424 6.83 17.82 17.58
CA SER A 424 6.48 16.84 18.59
C SER A 424 7.37 15.59 18.43
N LYS A 425 7.30 14.67 19.40
CA LYS A 425 8.05 13.40 19.30
C LYS A 425 7.66 12.61 18.06
N ASN A 426 6.39 12.70 17.63
CA ASN A 426 5.85 11.94 16.50
C ASN A 426 6.03 12.65 15.16
N LEU A 427 6.28 13.99 15.13
CA LEU A 427 6.31 14.75 13.89
C LEU A 427 7.61 15.53 13.73
N LYS A 428 8.28 15.30 12.58
CA LYS A 428 9.46 16.02 12.13
C LYS A 428 9.33 16.47 10.69
N ILE A 429 9.84 17.64 10.38
CA ILE A 429 9.78 18.25 9.05
C ILE A 429 11.19 18.47 8.56
N PHE A 430 11.59 17.74 7.52
CA PHE A 430 12.88 17.85 6.87
C PHE A 430 12.75 18.75 5.64
N TYR A 431 13.66 19.69 5.45
CA TYR A 431 13.58 20.69 4.38
C TYR A 431 14.94 21.20 3.93
N GLU A 432 14.99 21.70 2.71
CA GLU A 432 16.16 22.32 2.09
C GLU A 432 15.77 23.68 1.47
N ASP A 433 16.76 24.51 1.21
CA ASP A 433 16.54 25.80 0.53
C ASP A 433 16.35 25.63 -0.98
N ASN A 434 16.79 24.50 -1.54
CA ASN A 434 16.62 24.18 -2.95
C ASN A 434 15.15 23.81 -3.27
N PRO A 435 14.47 24.54 -4.18
CA PRO A 435 13.08 24.28 -4.55
C PRO A 435 12.84 22.92 -5.22
N GLU A 436 13.86 22.30 -5.81
CA GLU A 436 13.75 20.99 -6.45
C GLU A 436 13.75 19.82 -5.45
N ILE A 437 14.19 20.06 -4.21
CA ILE A 437 14.18 19.04 -3.15
C ILE A 437 12.85 19.10 -2.40
N PRO A 438 12.12 17.99 -2.26
CA PRO A 438 10.85 17.97 -1.55
C PRO A 438 11.03 18.29 -0.06
N ILE A 439 9.99 18.85 0.56
CA ILE A 439 9.85 18.83 2.01
C ILE A 439 9.32 17.45 2.42
N VAL A 440 9.91 16.84 3.42
CA VAL A 440 9.42 15.58 4.01
C VAL A 440 8.81 15.88 5.37
N ILE A 441 7.51 15.62 5.50
CA ILE A 441 6.78 15.66 6.77
C ILE A 441 6.70 14.21 7.26
N TYR A 442 7.52 13.86 8.24
CA TYR A 442 7.65 12.51 8.76
C TYR A 442 6.89 12.35 10.07
N ILE A 443 6.00 11.36 10.11
CA ILE A 443 5.15 11.05 11.25
C ILE A 443 5.44 9.62 11.66
N ALA A 444 5.97 9.43 12.88
CA ALA A 444 6.35 8.14 13.42
C ALA A 444 5.33 7.61 14.42
N ASN A 445 4.94 6.34 14.25
CA ASN A 445 4.23 5.62 15.30
C ASN A 445 5.22 5.12 16.35
N LEU A 446 5.12 5.65 17.56
CA LEU A 446 6.02 5.31 18.69
C LEU A 446 5.41 4.24 19.62
N THR A 447 4.28 3.63 19.25
CA THR A 447 3.59 2.63 20.07
C THR A 447 4.20 1.25 19.87
N LYS A 448 4.62 0.62 20.97
CA LYS A 448 5.18 -0.75 20.98
C LYS A 448 4.06 -1.79 20.93
N ILE A 449 3.64 -2.16 19.75
CA ILE A 449 2.71 -3.27 19.50
C ILE A 449 3.34 -4.16 18.46
N SER A 450 3.28 -5.48 18.66
CA SER A 450 3.84 -6.45 17.73
C SER A 450 3.15 -6.37 16.37
N MET A 451 3.93 -6.55 15.31
CA MET A 451 3.39 -6.72 13.96
C MET A 451 2.63 -8.04 13.78
N LEU A 452 2.77 -8.96 14.74
CA LEU A 452 2.08 -10.25 14.76
C LEU A 452 0.71 -10.17 15.44
N ASP A 453 0.41 -9.07 16.16
CA ASP A 453 -0.90 -8.85 16.75
C ASP A 453 -1.91 -8.57 15.64
N LEU A 454 -2.89 -9.45 15.52
CA LEU A 454 -3.94 -9.37 14.51
C LEU A 454 -5.30 -8.98 15.11
N THR A 455 -5.44 -9.02 16.43
CA THR A 455 -6.66 -8.67 17.17
C THR A 455 -6.33 -7.60 18.18
N PHE A 456 -7.14 -6.55 18.23
CA PHE A 456 -6.89 -5.37 19.07
C PHE A 456 -8.14 -5.08 19.89
N ASN A 457 -7.98 -4.92 21.19
CA ASN A 457 -9.04 -4.31 21.99
C ASN A 457 -9.08 -2.79 21.78
N GLU A 458 -10.08 -2.13 22.35
CA GLU A 458 -10.27 -0.69 22.16
C GLU A 458 -9.07 0.14 22.67
N ALA A 459 -8.47 -0.24 23.81
CA ALA A 459 -7.33 0.47 24.38
C ALA A 459 -6.09 0.32 23.49
N GLU A 460 -5.82 -0.88 22.99
CA GLU A 460 -4.73 -1.16 22.05
C GLU A 460 -4.92 -0.40 20.74
N PHE A 461 -6.15 -0.40 20.17
CA PHE A 461 -6.46 0.39 18.98
C PHE A 461 -6.20 1.88 19.22
N ASN A 462 -6.73 2.44 20.29
CA ASN A 462 -6.58 3.85 20.60
C ASN A 462 -5.12 4.22 20.91
N SER A 463 -4.32 3.31 21.46
CA SER A 463 -2.89 3.55 21.73
C SER A 463 -2.07 3.80 20.46
N VAL A 464 -2.51 3.30 19.31
CA VAL A 464 -1.91 3.61 17.99
C VAL A 464 -2.63 4.80 17.34
N TYR A 465 -3.95 4.76 17.34
CA TYR A 465 -4.78 5.73 16.61
C TYR A 465 -4.62 7.16 17.13
N GLU A 466 -4.77 7.37 18.45
CA GLU A 466 -4.76 8.72 19.03
C GLU A 466 -3.43 9.45 18.85
N PRO A 467 -2.25 8.86 19.14
CA PRO A 467 -0.99 9.55 18.89
C PRO A 467 -0.76 9.92 17.43
N MET A 468 -1.16 9.05 16.50
CA MET A 468 -1.02 9.30 15.06
C MET A 468 -2.00 10.39 14.59
N TYR A 469 -3.23 10.36 15.05
CA TYR A 469 -4.22 11.40 14.78
C TYR A 469 -3.77 12.77 15.33
N ASN A 470 -3.35 12.81 16.59
CA ASN A 470 -2.89 14.04 17.27
C ASN A 470 -1.61 14.61 16.62
N ALA A 471 -0.75 13.75 16.05
CA ALA A 471 0.45 14.20 15.34
C ALA A 471 0.16 15.21 14.23
N LEU A 472 -1.04 15.23 13.65
CA LEU A 472 -1.47 16.23 12.67
C LEU A 472 -2.38 17.30 13.25
N CYS A 473 -3.26 16.93 14.20
CA CYS A 473 -4.32 17.81 14.69
C CYS A 473 -3.87 18.78 15.80
N GLU A 474 -2.77 18.48 16.50
CA GLU A 474 -2.23 19.41 17.52
C GLU A 474 -1.92 20.77 16.89
N PRO A 475 -2.34 21.89 17.53
CA PRO A 475 -2.25 23.23 16.94
C PRO A 475 -0.83 23.62 16.48
N GLU A 476 0.20 23.25 17.22
CA GLU A 476 1.60 23.54 16.90
C GLU A 476 2.05 22.76 15.65
N ASN A 477 1.68 21.48 15.56
CA ASN A 477 1.99 20.61 14.43
C ASN A 477 1.27 21.08 13.17
N ARG A 478 -0.03 21.38 13.29
CA ARG A 478 -0.82 21.95 12.18
C ARG A 478 -0.23 23.26 11.68
N SER A 479 0.16 24.16 12.58
CA SER A 479 0.80 25.42 12.23
C SER A 479 2.12 25.20 11.47
N ALA A 480 2.96 24.26 11.93
CA ALA A 480 4.22 23.92 11.27
C ALA A 480 4.01 23.32 9.87
N ILE A 481 2.97 22.51 9.67
CA ILE A 481 2.61 21.97 8.36
C ILE A 481 2.19 23.11 7.43
N ILE A 482 1.32 24.01 7.88
CA ILE A 482 0.89 25.18 7.10
C ILE A 482 2.09 26.04 6.70
N GLU A 483 3.00 26.33 7.65
CA GLU A 483 4.22 27.09 7.38
C GLU A 483 5.11 26.41 6.33
N SER A 484 5.23 25.09 6.39
CA SER A 484 6.01 24.30 5.43
C SER A 484 5.43 24.36 4.02
N ILE A 485 4.10 24.31 3.89
CA ILE A 485 3.42 24.45 2.61
C ILE A 485 3.58 25.87 2.07
N LYS A 486 3.45 26.91 2.92
CA LYS A 486 3.72 28.30 2.57
C LYS A 486 5.16 28.52 2.10
N PHE A 487 6.12 27.94 2.84
CA PHE A 487 7.54 28.02 2.50
C PHE A 487 7.81 27.38 1.13
N LYS A 488 7.28 26.17 0.88
CA LYS A 488 7.42 25.51 -0.42
C LYS A 488 6.76 26.29 -1.54
N THR A 489 5.57 26.84 -1.30
CA THR A 489 4.87 27.73 -2.25
C THR A 489 5.73 28.93 -2.63
N SER A 490 6.37 29.56 -1.64
CA SER A 490 7.28 30.70 -1.86
C SER A 490 8.50 30.29 -2.69
N GLN A 491 9.14 29.16 -2.36
CA GLN A 491 10.28 28.64 -3.13
C GLN A 491 9.93 28.43 -4.62
N LEU A 492 8.79 27.78 -4.90
CA LEU A 492 8.35 27.48 -6.26
C LEU A 492 8.07 28.76 -7.07
N ASN A 493 7.47 29.79 -6.44
CA ASN A 493 7.17 31.05 -7.10
C ASN A 493 8.41 31.89 -7.35
N ASN A 494 9.35 31.94 -6.41
CA ASN A 494 10.64 32.62 -6.61
C ASN A 494 11.45 31.96 -7.73
N HIS A 495 11.45 30.63 -7.80
CA HIS A 495 12.09 29.86 -8.87
C HIS A 495 11.44 30.14 -10.24
N ARG A 496 10.11 30.19 -10.31
CA ARG A 496 9.36 30.56 -11.53
C ARG A 496 9.75 31.95 -12.02
N ILE A 497 9.82 32.94 -11.12
CA ILE A 497 10.19 34.33 -11.47
C ILE A 497 11.63 34.38 -11.99
N SER A 498 12.56 33.71 -11.32
CA SER A 498 13.97 33.66 -11.72
C SER A 498 14.16 33.04 -13.11
N ASN A 499 13.49 31.93 -13.38
CA ASN A 499 13.54 31.24 -14.67
C ASN A 499 12.93 32.08 -15.80
N ASN A 500 11.81 32.76 -15.56
CA ASN A 500 11.21 33.67 -16.53
C ASN A 500 12.14 34.84 -16.84
N PHE A 501 12.82 35.39 -15.84
CA PHE A 501 13.78 36.47 -16.01
C PHE A 501 15.01 36.05 -16.84
N MET A 502 15.52 34.84 -16.60
CA MET A 502 16.63 34.27 -17.39
C MET A 502 16.21 34.02 -18.84
N ALA A 503 15.02 33.44 -19.06
CA ALA A 503 14.49 33.18 -20.40
C ALA A 503 14.27 34.48 -21.22
N LEU A 504 13.90 35.59 -20.57
CA LEU A 504 13.81 36.89 -21.18
C LEU A 504 15.18 37.44 -21.57
N LYS A 505 16.21 37.24 -20.72
CA LYS A 505 17.61 37.64 -21.03
C LYS A 505 18.18 36.85 -22.22
N ASP A 506 17.83 35.57 -22.33
CA ASP A 506 18.31 34.68 -23.40
C ASP A 506 17.52 34.86 -24.72
N GLY A 507 16.58 35.80 -24.81
CA GLY A 507 15.78 36.06 -26.02
C GLY A 507 14.86 34.92 -26.47
N LYS A 508 14.60 33.93 -25.58
CA LYS A 508 13.80 32.74 -25.87
C LYS A 508 12.29 32.96 -25.76
N VAL A 509 11.85 34.09 -25.20
CA VAL A 509 10.42 34.44 -25.08
C VAL A 509 10.16 35.69 -25.89
N LYS A 510 9.35 35.60 -26.96
CA LYS A 510 8.81 36.79 -27.64
C LYS A 510 7.83 37.46 -26.67
N ASN A 511 8.00 38.77 -26.46
CA ASN A 511 7.09 39.62 -25.71
C ASN A 511 5.66 39.43 -26.21
N THR A 512 4.85 38.59 -25.58
CA THR A 512 3.40 38.72 -25.62
C THR A 512 3.08 39.87 -24.67
N SER A 513 2.71 41.02 -25.25
CA SER A 513 2.32 42.22 -24.55
C SER A 513 1.25 41.93 -23.49
N CYS A 514 1.65 41.80 -22.25
CA CYS A 514 0.77 41.90 -21.09
C CYS A 514 0.77 43.39 -20.70
N GLY A 515 -0.17 44.13 -21.26
CA GLY A 515 -0.46 45.48 -20.77
C GLY A 515 -1.10 45.39 -19.41
N CYS A 516 -0.30 45.56 -18.36
CA CYS A 516 -0.68 46.01 -17.01
C CYS A 516 0.51 45.74 -16.06
N CYS A 517 1.47 46.66 -16.05
CA CYS A 517 2.33 46.93 -14.89
C CYS A 517 2.98 48.29 -15.08
N LEU A 518 2.21 49.31 -14.81
CA LEU A 518 2.71 50.64 -14.40
C LEU A 518 1.68 51.20 -13.43
N LEU A 519 1.90 50.95 -12.15
CA LEU A 519 1.75 51.90 -11.02
C LEU A 519 2.03 51.18 -9.74
#